data_75770df8e805dce9aa34ba98500a1980
#
_entry.id   75770df8e805dce9aa34ba98500a1980
#
_cell.length_a   1.000
_cell.length_b   1.000
_cell.length_c   1.000
_cell.angle_alpha   90.00
_cell.angle_beta   90.00
_cell.angle_gamma   90.00
#
_symmetry.space_group_name_H-M   'P 1'
#
loop_
_entity.id
_entity.type
_entity.pdbx_description
1 polymer ?
#
loop_
_entity_poly.entity_id
_entity_poly.type
_entity_poly.pdbx_seq_one_letter_code
_entity_poly.pdbx_strand_id
1 'polypeptide(L)'
;GNSPFCETFFDDTRVEKHNLVGQLNRGWAVGKRLLQHERSSISGLNNGGARGRYDDLRSLSELALDYIGGHDGKIADQDLRSEISENMMNQRAFGLTQKRAMQENDSGGTPTFATSMFKYFGTEVSQKRLELQLEIAGTQSLGWEGESFNREEKTMTRTWLRSKAGSIAGGTSEVQLNIIAKRVLGLPD
;
A
#
# COMPACT_ATOMS: atom_id res chain seq x y z
N GLY A 1 -9.31 12.37 -14.63
CA GLY A 1 -8.08 11.76 -14.39
C GLY A 1 -6.93 12.69 -14.09
N ASN A 2 -6.29 12.45 -12.95
CA ASN A 2 -5.00 13.05 -12.66
C ASN A 2 -3.90 12.16 -13.24
N SER A 3 -2.91 12.77 -13.92
CA SER A 3 -1.70 12.08 -14.36
C SER A 3 -0.52 12.57 -13.52
N PRO A 4 -0.14 11.86 -12.45
CA PRO A 4 0.98 12.28 -11.60
C PRO A 4 2.35 11.89 -12.18
N PHE A 5 2.37 11.18 -13.30
CA PHE A 5 3.61 10.79 -13.96
C PHE A 5 4.09 11.90 -14.89
N CYS A 6 5.39 12.14 -14.89
CA CYS A 6 6.04 13.13 -15.74
C CYS A 6 7.35 12.57 -16.30
N GLU A 7 7.81 13.15 -17.39
CA GLU A 7 9.15 12.96 -17.92
C GLU A 7 9.94 14.24 -17.70
N THR A 8 11.22 14.09 -17.38
CA THR A 8 12.14 15.22 -17.23
C THR A 8 13.23 15.11 -18.27
N PHE A 9 13.38 16.13 -19.08
CA PHE A 9 14.38 16.22 -20.12
C PHE A 9 15.53 17.11 -19.65
N PHE A 10 16.77 16.62 -19.80
CA PHE A 10 17.98 17.35 -19.50
C PHE A 10 18.71 17.62 -20.81
N ASP A 11 18.58 18.84 -21.32
CA ASP A 11 19.22 19.28 -22.57
C ASP A 11 20.31 20.28 -22.20
N ASP A 12 21.59 19.92 -22.42
CA ASP A 12 22.79 20.69 -22.07
C ASP A 12 22.76 21.32 -20.67
N THR A 13 22.08 20.66 -19.73
CA THR A 13 21.91 21.14 -18.35
C THR A 13 23.24 21.14 -17.63
N ARG A 14 23.69 22.31 -17.21
CA ARG A 14 24.94 22.46 -16.43
C ARG A 14 24.66 22.32 -14.95
N VAL A 15 25.50 21.53 -14.28
CA VAL A 15 25.48 21.34 -12.82
C VAL A 15 26.88 21.65 -12.28
N GLU A 16 26.93 22.43 -11.22
CA GLU A 16 28.19 22.76 -10.55
C GLU A 16 28.85 21.52 -9.95
N LYS A 17 30.18 21.37 -10.09
CA LYS A 17 30.90 20.17 -9.65
C LYS A 17 30.76 19.89 -8.15
N HIS A 18 30.60 20.92 -7.33
CA HIS A 18 30.43 20.75 -5.88
C HIS A 18 29.08 20.15 -5.48
N ASN A 19 28.11 20.10 -6.39
CA ASN A 19 26.83 19.41 -6.20
C ASN A 19 26.91 17.90 -6.43
N LEU A 20 28.10 17.36 -6.76
CA LEU A 20 28.27 15.92 -6.90
C LEU A 20 28.06 15.21 -5.56
N VAL A 21 27.08 14.32 -5.52
CA VAL A 21 26.82 13.48 -4.35
C VAL A 21 27.60 12.17 -4.47
N GLY A 22 28.54 11.96 -3.55
CA GLY A 22 29.41 10.79 -3.53
C GLY A 22 30.58 10.86 -4.50
N GLN A 23 31.06 9.72 -4.97
CA GLN A 23 32.18 9.61 -5.89
C GLN A 23 31.73 9.53 -7.34
N LEU A 24 32.51 10.10 -8.24
CA LEU A 24 32.28 10.00 -9.68
C LEU A 24 32.18 8.52 -10.11
N ASN A 25 31.20 8.22 -10.96
CA ASN A 25 30.89 6.88 -11.45
C ASN A 25 30.45 5.86 -10.36
N ARG A 26 30.09 6.32 -9.16
CA ARG A 26 29.59 5.47 -8.05
C ARG A 26 28.13 5.75 -7.68
N GLY A 27 27.36 6.38 -8.57
CA GLY A 27 25.97 6.78 -8.35
C GLY A 27 25.01 5.63 -8.01
N TRP A 28 25.31 4.40 -8.44
CA TRP A 28 24.47 3.24 -8.11
C TRP A 28 24.39 2.96 -6.59
N ALA A 29 25.45 3.24 -5.84
CA ALA A 29 25.41 3.12 -4.38
C ALA A 29 24.44 4.12 -3.75
N VAL A 30 24.41 5.37 -4.27
CA VAL A 30 23.48 6.41 -3.86
C VAL A 30 22.05 6.04 -4.24
N GLY A 31 21.84 5.56 -5.48
CA GLY A 31 20.52 5.09 -5.95
C GLY A 31 19.95 3.96 -5.10
N LYS A 32 20.76 2.95 -4.76
CA LYS A 32 20.32 1.86 -3.86
C LYS A 32 19.89 2.39 -2.48
N ARG A 33 20.60 3.35 -1.93
CA ARG A 33 20.27 3.96 -0.63
C ARG A 33 18.96 4.74 -0.72
N LEU A 34 18.77 5.51 -1.79
CA LEU A 34 17.52 6.24 -2.05
C LEU A 34 16.31 5.28 -2.12
N LEU A 35 16.44 4.19 -2.89
CA LEU A 35 15.39 3.18 -3.00
C LEU A 35 15.05 2.48 -1.67
N GLN A 36 16.02 2.35 -0.75
CA GLN A 36 15.74 1.86 0.60
C GLN A 36 14.86 2.83 1.39
N HIS A 37 15.19 4.12 1.36
CA HIS A 37 14.40 5.16 2.03
C HIS A 37 12.99 5.29 1.44
N GLU A 38 12.86 5.22 0.12
CA GLU A 38 11.57 5.20 -0.56
C GLU A 38 10.69 4.04 -0.07
N ARG A 39 11.24 2.82 -0.04
CA ARG A 39 10.51 1.65 0.48
C ARG A 39 10.08 1.81 1.93
N SER A 40 10.94 2.35 2.78
CA SER A 40 10.61 2.63 4.19
C SER A 40 9.46 3.65 4.30
N SER A 41 9.45 4.65 3.44
CA SER A 41 8.38 5.66 3.39
C SER A 41 7.06 5.07 2.88
N ILE A 42 7.10 4.27 1.81
CA ILE A 42 5.90 3.61 1.24
C ILE A 42 5.33 2.58 2.23
N SER A 43 6.18 1.85 2.94
CA SER A 43 5.76 0.86 3.94
C SER A 43 5.14 1.47 5.21
N GLY A 44 5.16 2.80 5.35
CA GLY A 44 4.63 3.51 6.52
C GLY A 44 5.54 3.49 7.73
N LEU A 45 6.73 2.88 7.66
CA LEU A 45 7.66 2.78 8.78
C LEU A 45 8.17 4.14 9.27
N ASN A 46 8.34 5.10 8.35
CA ASN A 46 8.87 6.43 8.69
C ASN A 46 7.81 7.39 9.25
N ASN A 47 6.50 7.09 9.10
CA ASN A 47 5.39 7.98 9.46
C ASN A 47 4.52 7.43 10.59
N GLY A 48 5.06 6.58 11.46
CA GLY A 48 4.31 6.05 12.60
C GLY A 48 3.28 4.97 12.26
N GLY A 49 3.49 4.25 11.16
CA GLY A 49 2.56 3.25 10.65
C GLY A 49 1.60 3.83 9.61
N ALA A 50 0.89 2.99 8.92
CA ALA A 50 -0.10 3.36 7.89
C ALA A 50 -1.33 4.12 8.48
N ARG A 51 -1.15 4.89 9.54
CA ARG A 51 -2.14 5.86 10.00
C ARG A 51 -2.34 6.91 8.93
N GLY A 52 -3.53 7.03 8.43
CA GLY A 52 -3.96 8.19 7.67
C GLY A 52 -4.36 7.98 6.21
N ARG A 53 -4.10 6.82 5.58
CA ARG A 53 -4.61 6.65 4.21
C ARG A 53 -6.01 6.05 4.15
N TYR A 54 -6.44 5.35 5.22
CA TYR A 54 -7.73 4.67 5.30
C TYR A 54 -8.48 4.91 6.61
N ASP A 55 -7.91 5.66 7.56
CA ASP A 55 -8.57 5.95 8.86
C ASP A 55 -9.83 6.82 8.69
N ASP A 56 -9.91 7.59 7.62
CA ASP A 56 -11.08 8.39 7.25
C ASP A 56 -12.14 7.60 6.44
N LEU A 57 -11.85 6.34 6.10
CA LEU A 57 -12.80 5.50 5.38
C LEU A 57 -13.69 4.75 6.37
N ARG A 58 -14.97 4.70 6.06
CA ARG A 58 -15.95 3.88 6.79
C ARG A 58 -15.45 2.44 6.94
N SER A 59 -15.75 1.79 8.06
CA SER A 59 -15.44 0.38 8.22
C SER A 59 -16.18 -0.47 7.20
N LEU A 60 -15.57 -1.57 6.78
CA LEU A 60 -16.24 -2.51 5.86
C LEU A 60 -17.56 -3.04 6.44
N SER A 61 -17.62 -3.21 7.76
CA SER A 61 -18.84 -3.68 8.44
C SER A 61 -19.97 -2.65 8.38
N GLU A 62 -19.69 -1.37 8.61
CA GLU A 62 -20.68 -0.29 8.48
C GLU A 62 -21.15 -0.16 7.03
N LEU A 63 -20.23 -0.23 6.08
CA LEU A 63 -20.56 -0.19 4.66
C LEU A 63 -21.47 -1.37 4.28
N ALA A 64 -21.13 -2.58 4.72
CA ALA A 64 -21.93 -3.77 4.43
C ALA A 64 -23.32 -3.72 5.05
N LEU A 65 -23.47 -3.18 6.25
CA LEU A 65 -24.80 -2.99 6.86
C LEU A 65 -25.66 -2.02 6.08
N ASP A 66 -25.07 -0.98 5.49
CA ASP A 66 -25.81 0.01 4.69
C ASP A 66 -26.24 -0.52 3.32
N TYR A 67 -25.36 -1.24 2.61
CA TYR A 67 -25.64 -1.67 1.23
C TYR A 67 -26.32 -3.03 1.15
N ILE A 68 -26.03 -3.94 2.06
CA ILE A 68 -26.50 -5.33 2.03
C ILE A 68 -27.52 -5.58 3.14
N GLY A 69 -27.41 -4.83 4.24
CA GLY A 69 -28.26 -4.98 5.40
C GLY A 69 -27.76 -6.02 6.39
N GLY A 70 -28.52 -6.14 7.48
CA GLY A 70 -28.20 -7.03 8.59
C GLY A 70 -29.39 -7.85 9.05
N HIS A 71 -29.10 -9.02 9.63
CA HIS A 71 -30.06 -9.88 10.31
C HIS A 71 -29.45 -10.32 11.65
N ASP A 72 -30.19 -10.21 12.74
CA ASP A 72 -29.76 -10.56 14.10
C ASP A 72 -28.39 -9.92 14.49
N GLY A 73 -28.19 -8.64 14.15
CA GLY A 73 -26.98 -7.90 14.48
C GLY A 73 -25.74 -8.31 13.66
N LYS A 74 -25.91 -9.10 12.63
CA LYS A 74 -24.82 -9.54 11.73
C LYS A 74 -25.11 -9.10 10.31
N ILE A 75 -24.06 -8.91 9.52
CA ILE A 75 -24.17 -8.70 8.07
C ILE A 75 -24.94 -9.89 7.47
N ALA A 76 -25.91 -9.64 6.62
CA ALA A 76 -26.81 -10.66 6.08
C ALA A 76 -26.07 -11.73 5.26
N ASP A 77 -25.08 -11.30 4.47
CA ASP A 77 -24.24 -12.20 3.67
C ASP A 77 -23.16 -12.85 4.53
N GLN A 78 -23.18 -14.20 4.62
CA GLN A 78 -22.25 -14.96 5.45
C GLN A 78 -20.86 -15.03 4.85
N ASP A 79 -20.74 -15.16 3.54
CA ASP A 79 -19.46 -15.30 2.86
C ASP A 79 -18.71 -13.97 2.91
N LEU A 80 -19.38 -12.90 2.59
CA LEU A 80 -18.84 -11.55 2.72
C LEU A 80 -18.41 -11.22 4.16
N ARG A 81 -19.19 -11.64 5.16
CA ARG A 81 -18.83 -11.49 6.58
C ARG A 81 -17.53 -12.19 6.90
N SER A 82 -17.33 -13.38 6.35
CA SER A 82 -16.08 -14.15 6.54
C SER A 82 -14.88 -13.44 5.90
N GLU A 83 -15.03 -12.94 4.67
CA GLU A 83 -13.98 -12.19 3.97
C GLU A 83 -13.62 -10.86 4.66
N ILE A 84 -14.62 -10.13 5.15
CA ILE A 84 -14.40 -8.92 5.95
C ILE A 84 -13.61 -9.26 7.22
N SER A 85 -13.99 -10.33 7.92
CA SER A 85 -13.29 -10.76 9.13
C SER A 85 -11.84 -11.15 8.85
N GLU A 86 -11.59 -11.88 7.77
CA GLU A 86 -10.23 -12.24 7.34
C GLU A 86 -9.39 -11.01 7.01
N ASN A 87 -9.95 -10.06 6.26
CA ASN A 87 -9.24 -8.81 5.95
C ASN A 87 -8.92 -8.02 7.23
N MET A 88 -9.86 -7.93 8.18
CA MET A 88 -9.64 -7.26 9.47
C MET A 88 -8.54 -7.95 10.29
N MET A 89 -8.51 -9.28 10.32
CA MET A 89 -7.44 -10.03 10.99
C MET A 89 -6.08 -9.75 10.34
N ASN A 90 -6.01 -9.78 9.02
CA ASN A 90 -4.79 -9.50 8.26
C ASN A 90 -4.30 -8.05 8.49
N GLN A 91 -5.19 -7.06 8.48
CA GLN A 91 -4.85 -5.68 8.81
C GLN A 91 -4.32 -5.55 10.24
N ARG A 92 -4.95 -6.22 11.20
CA ARG A 92 -4.51 -6.18 12.60
C ARG A 92 -3.14 -6.83 12.79
N ALA A 93 -2.92 -8.02 12.21
CA ALA A 93 -1.65 -8.72 12.24
C ALA A 93 -0.54 -7.90 11.59
N PHE A 94 -0.83 -7.29 10.44
CA PHE A 94 0.09 -6.40 9.75
C PHE A 94 0.50 -5.19 10.60
N GLY A 95 -0.47 -4.49 11.19
CA GLY A 95 -0.19 -3.33 12.05
C GLY A 95 0.63 -3.69 13.30
N LEU A 96 0.37 -4.85 13.91
CA LEU A 96 1.16 -5.33 15.05
C LEU A 96 2.59 -5.70 14.63
N THR A 97 2.77 -6.29 13.45
CA THR A 97 4.09 -6.64 12.92
C THR A 97 4.91 -5.38 12.58
N GLN A 98 4.26 -4.36 12.01
CA GLN A 98 4.90 -3.06 11.78
C GLN A 98 5.33 -2.41 13.10
N LYS A 99 4.45 -2.41 14.12
CA LYS A 99 4.76 -1.86 15.44
C LYS A 99 5.95 -2.56 16.07
N ARG A 100 6.01 -3.89 15.98
CA ARG A 100 7.14 -4.68 16.48
C ARG A 100 8.44 -4.29 15.76
N ALA A 101 8.43 -4.20 14.44
CA ALA A 101 9.60 -3.82 13.65
C ALA A 101 10.10 -2.40 13.98
N MET A 102 9.20 -1.46 14.27
CA MET A 102 9.58 -0.13 14.75
C MET A 102 10.29 -0.19 16.10
N GLN A 103 9.75 -0.94 17.05
CA GLN A 103 10.37 -1.11 18.37
C GLN A 103 11.76 -1.77 18.29
N GLU A 104 11.92 -2.76 17.43
CA GLU A 104 13.21 -3.40 17.17
C GLU A 104 14.22 -2.42 16.55
N ASN A 105 13.79 -1.55 15.63
CA ASN A 105 14.63 -0.52 15.03
C ASN A 105 15.08 0.53 16.05
N ASP A 106 14.18 1.01 16.92
CA ASP A 106 14.47 1.98 17.97
C ASP A 106 15.48 1.43 19.00
N SER A 107 15.53 0.11 19.14
CA SER A 107 16.49 -0.61 19.99
C SER A 107 17.84 -0.88 19.31
N GLY A 108 18.08 -0.29 18.14
CA GLY A 108 19.34 -0.44 17.38
C GLY A 108 19.39 -1.63 16.42
N GLY A 109 18.29 -2.35 16.25
CA GLY A 109 18.10 -3.37 15.22
C GLY A 109 17.87 -2.73 13.85
N THR A 110 18.38 -3.35 12.78
CA THR A 110 18.16 -2.84 11.43
C THR A 110 17.21 -3.79 10.68
N PRO A 111 15.92 -3.47 10.57
CA PRO A 111 14.99 -4.30 9.81
C PRO A 111 15.08 -4.02 8.31
N THR A 112 16.25 -4.21 7.70
CA THR A 112 16.50 -3.89 6.29
C THR A 112 15.65 -4.68 5.30
N PHE A 113 15.23 -5.89 5.68
CA PHE A 113 14.45 -6.77 4.79
C PHE A 113 12.95 -6.76 5.10
N ALA A 114 12.55 -6.37 6.30
CA ALA A 114 11.14 -6.23 6.68
C ALA A 114 10.38 -5.23 5.80
N THR A 115 11.06 -4.22 5.26
CA THR A 115 10.45 -3.23 4.36
C THR A 115 9.88 -3.85 3.08
N SER A 116 10.53 -4.89 2.53
CA SER A 116 10.03 -5.61 1.35
C SER A 116 8.77 -6.41 1.68
N MET A 117 8.74 -7.08 2.83
CA MET A 117 7.56 -7.79 3.33
C MET A 117 6.41 -6.81 3.58
N PHE A 118 6.67 -5.69 4.22
CA PHE A 118 5.65 -4.68 4.51
C PHE A 118 5.10 -4.04 3.23
N LYS A 119 5.97 -3.77 2.25
CA LYS A 119 5.51 -3.24 0.95
C LYS A 119 4.63 -4.25 0.23
N TYR A 120 5.04 -5.50 0.14
CA TYR A 120 4.29 -6.55 -0.54
C TYR A 120 2.95 -6.81 0.18
N PHE A 121 3.00 -7.27 1.43
CA PHE A 121 1.81 -7.69 2.17
C PHE A 121 0.84 -6.52 2.44
N GLY A 122 1.37 -5.34 2.76
CA GLY A 122 0.54 -4.14 2.95
C GLY A 122 -0.21 -3.73 1.68
N THR A 123 0.40 -3.92 0.50
CA THR A 123 -0.28 -3.70 -0.79
C THR A 123 -1.44 -4.68 -0.97
N GLU A 124 -1.20 -5.98 -0.75
CA GLU A 124 -2.22 -7.03 -0.90
C GLU A 124 -3.42 -6.80 0.05
N VAL A 125 -3.16 -6.59 1.33
CA VAL A 125 -4.20 -6.34 2.34
C VAL A 125 -5.02 -5.09 2.01
N SER A 126 -4.35 -4.04 1.53
CA SER A 126 -4.99 -2.79 1.14
C SER A 126 -5.85 -2.94 -0.11
N GLN A 127 -5.35 -3.63 -1.13
CA GLN A 127 -6.12 -3.89 -2.36
C GLN A 127 -7.34 -4.77 -2.09
N LYS A 128 -7.18 -5.82 -1.28
CA LYS A 128 -8.32 -6.68 -0.88
C LYS A 128 -9.39 -5.89 -0.12
N ARG A 129 -9.00 -4.96 0.77
CA ARG A 129 -9.95 -4.07 1.43
C ARG A 129 -10.77 -3.25 0.43
N LEU A 130 -10.10 -2.67 -0.57
CA LEU A 130 -10.76 -1.85 -1.59
C LEU A 130 -11.63 -2.71 -2.53
N GLU A 131 -11.25 -3.94 -2.81
CA GLU A 131 -12.06 -4.90 -3.55
C GLU A 131 -13.34 -5.24 -2.78
N LEU A 132 -13.23 -5.52 -1.49
CA LEU A 132 -14.40 -5.73 -0.63
C LEU A 132 -15.33 -4.51 -0.57
N GLN A 133 -14.81 -3.29 -0.60
CA GLN A 133 -15.65 -2.09 -0.69
C GLN A 133 -16.47 -2.06 -1.98
N LEU A 134 -15.89 -2.42 -3.12
CA LEU A 134 -16.62 -2.49 -4.39
C LEU A 134 -17.64 -3.62 -4.40
N GLU A 135 -17.28 -4.78 -3.88
CA GLU A 135 -18.17 -5.93 -3.75
C GLU A 135 -19.41 -5.59 -2.90
N ILE A 136 -19.20 -4.97 -1.74
CA ILE A 136 -20.26 -4.48 -0.85
C ILE A 136 -21.18 -3.49 -1.56
N ALA A 137 -20.62 -2.52 -2.28
CA ALA A 137 -21.38 -1.51 -3.00
C ALA A 137 -22.10 -2.06 -4.25
N GLY A 138 -21.71 -3.23 -4.73
CA GLY A 138 -22.33 -3.90 -5.88
C GLY A 138 -22.37 -3.01 -7.11
N THR A 139 -23.55 -2.83 -7.71
CA THR A 139 -23.71 -1.98 -8.90
C THR A 139 -23.39 -0.50 -8.67
N GLN A 140 -23.44 -0.02 -7.44
CA GLN A 140 -23.05 1.35 -7.10
C GLN A 140 -21.53 1.57 -7.25
N SER A 141 -20.74 0.52 -7.22
CA SER A 141 -19.28 0.59 -7.47
C SER A 141 -18.94 0.79 -8.95
N LEU A 142 -19.89 0.76 -9.87
CA LEU A 142 -19.66 1.03 -11.29
C LEU A 142 -19.61 2.54 -11.61
N GLY A 143 -19.90 3.40 -10.63
CA GLY A 143 -19.95 4.84 -10.79
C GLY A 143 -18.59 5.49 -11.00
N TRP A 144 -18.44 6.23 -12.10
CA TRP A 144 -17.27 7.06 -12.36
C TRP A 144 -17.61 8.55 -12.32
N GLU A 145 -18.74 8.90 -12.94
CA GLU A 145 -19.29 10.25 -13.05
C GLU A 145 -20.84 10.18 -13.00
N GLY A 146 -21.48 11.34 -13.01
CA GLY A 146 -22.94 11.46 -13.02
C GLY A 146 -23.55 11.62 -11.64
N GLU A 147 -24.86 11.97 -11.62
CA GLU A 147 -25.63 12.27 -10.41
C GLU A 147 -26.23 11.03 -9.74
N SER A 148 -26.29 9.92 -10.46
CA SER A 148 -26.83 8.64 -9.94
C SER A 148 -25.90 7.97 -8.92
N PHE A 149 -24.67 8.46 -8.77
CA PHE A 149 -23.68 7.95 -7.84
C PHE A 149 -23.26 9.06 -6.88
N ASN A 150 -23.24 8.75 -5.60
CA ASN A 150 -22.77 9.70 -4.61
C ASN A 150 -21.24 9.88 -4.63
N ARG A 151 -20.75 10.81 -3.83
CA ARG A 151 -19.31 11.11 -3.81
C ARG A 151 -18.47 9.94 -3.28
N GLU A 152 -18.98 9.21 -2.29
CA GLU A 152 -18.29 8.08 -1.69
C GLU A 152 -18.13 6.95 -2.71
N GLU A 153 -19.19 6.58 -3.42
CA GLU A 153 -19.20 5.54 -4.45
C GLU A 153 -18.19 5.83 -5.57
N LYS A 154 -18.22 7.05 -6.11
CA LYS A 154 -17.22 7.50 -7.12
C LYS A 154 -15.77 7.48 -6.58
N THR A 155 -15.59 7.78 -5.31
CA THR A 155 -14.28 7.76 -4.66
C THR A 155 -13.79 6.33 -4.45
N MET A 156 -14.64 5.40 -4.05
CA MET A 156 -14.30 3.99 -3.89
C MET A 156 -13.74 3.41 -5.20
N THR A 157 -14.45 3.58 -6.31
CA THR A 157 -14.05 3.10 -7.63
C THR A 157 -12.69 3.67 -8.06
N ARG A 158 -12.51 4.99 -7.93
CA ARG A 158 -11.26 5.67 -8.29
C ARG A 158 -10.09 5.22 -7.42
N THR A 159 -10.33 5.05 -6.13
CA THR A 159 -9.30 4.61 -5.17
C THR A 159 -8.88 3.17 -5.45
N TRP A 160 -9.83 2.30 -5.74
CA TRP A 160 -9.54 0.91 -6.12
C TRP A 160 -8.67 0.85 -7.38
N LEU A 161 -9.08 1.54 -8.46
CA LEU A 161 -8.28 1.60 -9.70
C LEU A 161 -6.86 2.15 -9.42
N ARG A 162 -6.77 3.23 -8.66
CA ARG A 162 -5.47 3.82 -8.28
C ARG A 162 -4.60 2.86 -7.46
N SER A 163 -5.21 2.02 -6.63
CA SER A 163 -4.49 1.09 -5.76
C SER A 163 -3.66 0.07 -6.54
N LYS A 164 -4.05 -0.25 -7.79
CA LYS A 164 -3.32 -1.20 -8.63
C LYS A 164 -1.87 -0.76 -8.92
N ALA A 165 -1.62 0.55 -8.92
CA ALA A 165 -0.25 1.08 -8.97
C ALA A 165 0.59 0.65 -7.75
N GLY A 166 -0.03 0.29 -6.63
CA GLY A 166 0.66 -0.21 -5.44
C GLY A 166 1.47 -1.48 -5.69
N SER A 167 1.02 -2.36 -6.58
CA SER A 167 1.76 -3.58 -6.95
C SER A 167 3.00 -3.32 -7.81
N ILE A 168 3.17 -2.09 -8.32
CA ILE A 168 4.26 -1.69 -9.23
C ILE A 168 5.21 -0.71 -8.53
N ALA A 169 4.67 0.35 -7.94
CA ALA A 169 5.42 1.44 -7.32
C ALA A 169 6.31 0.95 -6.17
N GLY A 170 7.50 1.53 -6.03
CA GLY A 170 8.46 1.14 -4.99
C GLY A 170 9.08 -0.25 -5.19
N GLY A 171 9.04 -0.75 -6.42
CA GLY A 171 9.44 -2.10 -6.83
C GLY A 171 8.24 -3.05 -6.89
N THR A 172 8.14 -3.80 -8.00
CA THR A 172 6.98 -4.67 -8.22
C THR A 172 6.85 -5.75 -7.15
N SER A 173 5.66 -6.34 -7.04
CA SER A 173 5.39 -7.44 -6.10
C SER A 173 6.39 -8.58 -6.30
N GLU A 174 6.71 -8.94 -7.57
CA GLU A 174 7.68 -9.97 -7.92
C GLU A 174 9.10 -9.63 -7.47
N VAL A 175 9.51 -8.37 -7.62
CA VAL A 175 10.82 -7.90 -7.12
C VAL A 175 10.88 -7.99 -5.60
N GLN A 176 9.80 -7.63 -4.89
CA GLN A 176 9.75 -7.75 -3.43
C GLN A 176 9.80 -9.22 -2.99
N LEU A 177 9.07 -10.12 -3.67
CA LEU A 177 9.10 -11.55 -3.39
C LEU A 177 10.49 -12.13 -3.61
N ASN A 178 11.20 -11.75 -4.68
CA ASN A 178 12.58 -12.15 -4.91
C ASN A 178 13.53 -11.68 -3.80
N ILE A 179 13.36 -10.44 -3.32
CA ILE A 179 14.16 -9.93 -2.20
C ILE A 179 13.86 -10.73 -0.93
N ILE A 180 12.59 -11.02 -0.65
CA ILE A 180 12.17 -11.82 0.50
C ILE A 180 12.78 -13.22 0.40
N ALA A 181 12.63 -13.89 -0.74
CA ALA A 181 13.14 -15.24 -0.96
C ALA A 181 14.66 -15.30 -0.70
N LYS A 182 15.42 -14.43 -1.33
CA LYS A 182 16.89 -14.47 -1.29
C LYS A 182 17.48 -13.90 0.00
N ARG A 183 16.91 -12.82 0.53
CA ARG A 183 17.53 -12.06 1.64
C ARG A 183 16.90 -12.32 3.00
N VAL A 184 15.65 -12.73 3.05
CA VAL A 184 14.97 -13.06 4.30
C VAL A 184 14.99 -14.56 4.54
N LEU A 185 14.61 -15.35 3.52
CA LEU A 185 14.50 -16.79 3.64
C LEU A 185 15.80 -17.55 3.27
N GLY A 186 16.76 -16.90 2.63
CA GLY A 186 18.02 -17.51 2.22
C GLY A 186 17.87 -18.62 1.16
N LEU A 187 16.81 -18.53 0.35
CA LEU A 187 16.59 -19.49 -0.72
C LEU A 187 17.65 -19.32 -1.84
N PRO A 188 18.01 -20.40 -2.53
CA PRO A 188 18.96 -20.36 -3.64
C PRO A 188 18.46 -19.53 -4.81
N ASP A 189 19.39 -19.09 -5.67
CA ASP A 189 19.11 -18.39 -6.92
C ASP A 189 18.42 -19.28 -7.97
#